data_4776df27a9d6a4bc79f97198c64bef18
#
_entry.id   4776df27a9d6a4bc79f97198c64bef18
#
_cell.length_a   1.000
_cell.length_b   1.000
_cell.length_c   1.000
_cell.angle_alpha   90.00
_cell.angle_beta   90.00
_cell.angle_gamma   90.00
#
_symmetry.space_group_name_H-M   'P 1'
#
loop_
_entity.id
_entity.type
_entity.pdbx_description
1 polymer ?
#
loop_
_entity_poly.entity_id
_entity_poly.type
_entity_poly.pdbx_seq_one_letter_code
_entity_poly.pdbx_strand_id
1 'polypeptide(L)'
;MIRQEDLLAEMDLFTNKQKISTKELQGIYAELYVMYYMADFGIDLYSLWQSIDKMKFDFSVSENKKIEVKSTIGENRIHKFRHEQLVTDIFDVWIVSVLLRKDDQGLSLYDLANLVKNECSHNIKVFAHIENLLLNYSKEDLQNIRFNKTYTDKNIALYKAIDVPRFKSKQPDGVSNTEYDSDLNNIDSRTIKEFIEWIKN
;
A
#
# COMPACT_ATOMS: atom_id res chain seq x y z
N MET A 1 -12.99 -12.22 45.33
CA MET A 1 -12.50 -10.82 45.16
C MET A 1 -11.36 -10.90 44.17
N ILE A 2 -11.59 -10.48 42.93
CA ILE A 2 -10.55 -10.47 41.87
C ILE A 2 -9.56 -9.38 42.27
N ARG A 3 -8.27 -9.72 42.31
CA ARG A 3 -7.24 -8.74 42.69
C ARG A 3 -7.07 -7.73 41.57
N GLN A 4 -6.78 -6.49 41.92
CA GLN A 4 -6.57 -5.40 40.95
C GLN A 4 -5.45 -5.70 39.93
N GLU A 5 -4.45 -6.52 40.32
CA GLU A 5 -3.36 -7.03 39.49
C GLU A 5 -3.84 -8.01 38.41
N ASP A 6 -4.84 -8.87 38.77
CA ASP A 6 -5.42 -9.82 37.81
C ASP A 6 -6.27 -9.08 36.75
N LEU A 7 -6.95 -7.99 37.15
CA LEU A 7 -7.70 -7.14 36.22
C LEU A 7 -6.79 -6.36 35.27
N LEU A 8 -5.64 -5.88 35.76
CA LEU A 8 -4.64 -5.20 34.95
C LEU A 8 -3.97 -6.16 33.96
N ALA A 9 -3.67 -7.40 34.39
CA ALA A 9 -3.12 -8.43 33.52
C ALA A 9 -4.13 -8.88 32.44
N GLU A 10 -5.43 -8.96 32.76
CA GLU A 10 -6.48 -9.18 31.76
C GLU A 10 -6.62 -7.98 30.80
N MET A 11 -6.58 -6.75 31.30
CA MET A 11 -6.60 -5.55 30.45
C MET A 11 -5.38 -5.51 29.53
N ASP A 12 -4.19 -5.90 29.98
CA ASP A 12 -2.98 -6.00 29.14
C ASP A 12 -3.08 -7.12 28.09
N LEU A 13 -3.81 -8.19 28.35
CA LEU A 13 -4.12 -9.23 27.37
C LEU A 13 -5.07 -8.73 26.27
N PHE A 14 -6.01 -7.83 26.60
CA PHE A 14 -6.89 -7.18 25.64
C PHE A 14 -6.24 -5.98 24.95
N THR A 15 -5.17 -5.42 25.50
CA THR A 15 -4.37 -4.32 24.92
C THR A 15 -3.11 -4.80 24.21
N ASN A 16 -2.94 -6.10 23.99
CA ASN A 16 -1.90 -6.63 23.10
C ASN A 16 -2.23 -6.21 21.65
N LYS A 17 -2.22 -4.89 21.42
CA LYS A 17 -2.08 -4.32 20.08
C LYS A 17 -0.77 -4.85 19.55
N GLN A 18 -0.83 -5.69 18.52
CA GLN A 18 0.36 -6.16 17.82
C GLN A 18 1.22 -4.94 17.54
N LYS A 19 2.48 -4.99 17.95
CA LYS A 19 3.45 -3.93 17.69
C LYS A 19 3.80 -4.00 16.21
N ILE A 20 2.97 -3.36 15.38
CA ILE A 20 3.14 -3.37 13.93
C ILE A 20 4.34 -2.52 13.58
N SER A 21 5.10 -2.98 12.60
CA SER A 21 6.31 -2.27 12.19
C SER A 21 5.94 -0.95 11.51
N THR A 22 6.73 0.09 11.74
CA THR A 22 6.60 1.38 11.04
C THR A 22 6.59 1.21 9.51
N LYS A 23 7.24 0.16 9.00
CA LYS A 23 7.29 -0.18 7.58
C LYS A 23 5.93 -0.65 7.05
N GLU A 24 5.19 -1.38 7.86
CA GLU A 24 3.85 -1.86 7.51
C GLU A 24 2.85 -0.70 7.46
N LEU A 25 2.88 0.20 8.47
CA LEU A 25 2.10 1.43 8.45
C LEU A 25 2.46 2.36 7.27
N GLN A 26 3.74 2.38 6.87
CA GLN A 26 4.18 3.09 5.66
C GLN A 26 3.56 2.48 4.39
N GLY A 27 3.48 1.16 4.30
CA GLY A 27 2.81 0.46 3.19
C GLY A 27 1.34 0.85 3.09
N ILE A 28 0.62 0.74 4.20
CA ILE A 28 -0.80 1.16 4.30
C ILE A 28 -0.97 2.63 3.90
N TYR A 29 -0.08 3.51 4.38
CA TYR A 29 -0.10 4.92 3.98
C TYR A 29 -0.01 5.07 2.46
N ALA A 30 0.92 4.36 1.83
CA ALA A 30 1.13 4.46 0.38
C ALA A 30 -0.08 3.96 -0.42
N GLU A 31 -0.70 2.85 -0.01
CA GLU A 31 -1.92 2.33 -0.64
C GLU A 31 -3.08 3.33 -0.55
N LEU A 32 -3.36 3.85 0.67
CA LEU A 32 -4.39 4.87 0.88
C LEU A 32 -4.07 6.15 0.09
N TYR A 33 -2.79 6.54 0.04
CA TYR A 33 -2.37 7.73 -0.68
C TYR A 33 -2.56 7.59 -2.19
N VAL A 34 -2.27 6.42 -2.76
CA VAL A 34 -2.51 6.14 -4.18
C VAL A 34 -4.00 6.20 -4.51
N MET A 35 -4.87 5.65 -3.66
CA MET A 35 -6.33 5.78 -3.82
C MET A 35 -6.76 7.26 -3.83
N TYR A 36 -6.32 8.01 -2.83
CA TYR A 36 -6.61 9.44 -2.70
C TYR A 36 -6.11 10.25 -3.91
N TYR A 37 -4.86 10.01 -4.34
CA TYR A 37 -4.23 10.69 -5.48
C TYR A 37 -4.91 10.37 -6.81
N MET A 38 -5.28 9.12 -7.04
CA MET A 38 -5.89 8.68 -8.30
C MET A 38 -7.34 9.18 -8.45
N ALA A 39 -8.02 9.48 -7.35
CA ALA A 39 -9.35 10.08 -7.36
C ALA A 39 -9.36 11.46 -8.09
N ASP A 40 -8.29 12.26 -7.99
CA ASP A 40 -8.14 13.52 -8.68
C ASP A 40 -8.13 13.35 -10.22
N PHE A 41 -7.83 12.15 -10.72
CA PHE A 41 -7.86 11.80 -12.15
C PHE A 41 -9.15 11.05 -12.54
N GLY A 42 -10.12 10.96 -11.65
CA GLY A 42 -11.38 10.27 -11.87
C GLY A 42 -11.25 8.74 -11.91
N ILE A 43 -10.23 8.19 -11.23
CA ILE A 43 -10.01 6.74 -11.09
C ILE A 43 -10.47 6.30 -9.71
N ASP A 44 -11.49 5.46 -9.65
CA ASP A 44 -11.95 4.80 -8.42
C ASP A 44 -11.13 3.53 -8.16
N LEU A 45 -10.10 3.65 -7.32
CA LEU A 45 -9.36 2.50 -6.81
C LEU A 45 -9.96 1.91 -5.54
N TYR A 46 -10.89 2.60 -4.88
CA TYR A 46 -11.47 2.14 -3.61
C TYR A 46 -12.16 0.80 -3.76
N SER A 47 -12.96 0.63 -4.83
CA SER A 47 -13.68 -0.62 -5.10
C SER A 47 -12.77 -1.79 -5.51
N LEU A 48 -11.54 -1.51 -5.91
CA LEU A 48 -10.55 -2.47 -6.40
C LEU A 48 -9.57 -2.92 -5.32
N TRP A 49 -9.57 -2.26 -4.16
CA TRP A 49 -8.63 -2.52 -3.08
C TRP A 49 -8.83 -3.91 -2.46
N GLN A 50 -7.72 -4.65 -2.33
CA GLN A 50 -7.70 -5.98 -1.76
C GLN A 50 -7.36 -5.90 -0.27
N SER A 51 -8.39 -5.79 0.55
CA SER A 51 -8.27 -5.61 1.99
C SER A 51 -8.02 -6.90 2.80
N ILE A 52 -7.72 -8.01 2.12
CA ILE A 52 -7.51 -9.31 2.78
C ILE A 52 -6.01 -9.60 2.84
N ASP A 53 -5.45 -9.81 4.01
CA ASP A 53 -4.02 -10.00 4.33
C ASP A 53 -3.23 -11.06 3.54
N LYS A 54 -3.89 -11.86 2.71
CA LYS A 54 -3.28 -12.93 1.91
C LYS A 54 -3.32 -12.70 0.42
N MET A 55 -3.78 -11.54 -0.02
CA MET A 55 -3.83 -11.23 -1.45
C MET A 55 -2.43 -10.90 -1.95
N LYS A 56 -2.14 -11.29 -3.19
CA LYS A 56 -0.81 -11.12 -3.79
C LYS A 56 -0.53 -9.69 -4.25
N PHE A 57 -1.59 -8.91 -4.47
CA PHE A 57 -1.55 -7.56 -5.02
C PHE A 57 -2.47 -6.63 -4.25
N ASP A 58 -2.16 -5.36 -4.23
CA ASP A 58 -2.91 -4.36 -3.46
C ASP A 58 -4.25 -4.02 -4.12
N PHE A 59 -4.32 -4.01 -5.46
CA PHE A 59 -5.57 -3.77 -6.18
C PHE A 59 -5.77 -4.78 -7.30
N SER A 60 -7.05 -5.16 -7.50
CA SER A 60 -7.48 -6.08 -8.55
C SER A 60 -8.46 -5.38 -9.49
N VAL A 61 -7.98 -4.96 -10.67
CA VAL A 61 -8.81 -4.30 -11.69
C VAL A 61 -9.68 -5.33 -12.41
N SER A 62 -9.11 -6.49 -12.70
CA SER A 62 -9.82 -7.63 -13.27
C SER A 62 -9.14 -8.94 -12.84
N GLU A 63 -9.60 -10.08 -13.39
CA GLU A 63 -8.95 -11.37 -13.13
C GLU A 63 -7.44 -11.31 -13.43
N ASN A 64 -7.05 -10.68 -14.54
CA ASN A 64 -5.67 -10.65 -15.01
C ASN A 64 -4.94 -9.31 -14.80
N LYS A 65 -5.66 -8.23 -14.49
CA LYS A 65 -5.08 -6.89 -14.32
C LYS A 65 -4.91 -6.56 -12.85
N LYS A 66 -3.70 -6.29 -12.43
CA LYS A 66 -3.35 -6.05 -11.03
C LYS A 66 -2.50 -4.79 -10.87
N ILE A 67 -2.61 -4.17 -9.69
CA ILE A 67 -1.78 -3.04 -9.31
C ILE A 67 -1.09 -3.40 -8.00
N GLU A 68 0.20 -3.14 -7.94
CA GLU A 68 1.05 -3.27 -6.76
C GLU A 68 1.62 -1.91 -6.41
N VAL A 69 1.47 -1.50 -5.16
CA VAL A 69 2.02 -0.25 -4.63
C VAL A 69 3.30 -0.55 -3.88
N LYS A 70 4.34 0.21 -4.18
CA LYS A 70 5.61 0.15 -3.46
C LYS A 70 5.99 1.53 -2.97
N SER A 71 6.42 1.62 -1.72
CA SER A 71 6.87 2.89 -1.15
C SER A 71 8.26 2.80 -0.55
N THR A 72 8.99 3.89 -0.61
CA THR A 72 10.27 4.05 0.07
C THR A 72 10.41 5.47 0.60
N ILE A 73 11.13 5.60 1.72
CA ILE A 73 11.52 6.90 2.27
C ILE A 73 12.91 7.21 1.74
N GLY A 74 13.04 8.32 1.04
CA GLY A 74 14.30 8.73 0.42
C GLY A 74 14.14 9.12 -1.04
N GLU A 75 15.24 9.06 -1.81
CA GLU A 75 15.29 9.54 -3.18
C GLU A 75 15.45 8.41 -4.20
N ASN A 76 15.74 7.20 -3.75
CA ASN A 76 16.00 6.04 -4.61
C ASN A 76 14.77 5.13 -4.66
N ARG A 77 14.38 4.74 -5.86
CA ARG A 77 13.27 3.82 -6.13
C ARG A 77 13.77 2.37 -6.15
N ILE A 78 14.30 1.90 -5.01
CA ILE A 78 14.67 0.50 -4.82
C ILE A 78 13.58 -0.14 -3.98
N HIS A 79 12.91 -1.14 -4.55
CA HIS A 79 11.78 -1.79 -3.92
C HIS A 79 11.95 -3.30 -3.83
N LYS A 80 11.53 -3.86 -2.71
CA LYS A 80 11.45 -5.30 -2.52
C LYS A 80 10.19 -5.86 -3.18
N PHE A 81 10.37 -6.85 -4.03
CA PHE A 81 9.29 -7.57 -4.70
C PHE A 81 9.33 -9.05 -4.32
N ARG A 82 8.14 -9.61 -4.15
CA ARG A 82 7.98 -11.05 -4.27
C ARG A 82 8.05 -11.42 -5.74
N HIS A 83 8.76 -12.50 -6.07
CA HIS A 83 8.90 -12.94 -7.45
C HIS A 83 7.57 -13.00 -8.20
N GLU A 84 6.53 -13.49 -7.53
CA GLU A 84 5.18 -13.64 -8.08
C GLU A 84 4.52 -12.31 -8.50
N GLN A 85 4.94 -11.17 -7.93
CA GLN A 85 4.42 -9.85 -8.28
C GLN A 85 4.95 -9.33 -9.62
N LEU A 86 6.06 -9.90 -10.10
CA LEU A 86 6.71 -9.53 -11.35
C LEU A 86 6.62 -10.60 -12.44
N VAL A 87 5.86 -11.70 -12.21
CA VAL A 87 5.58 -12.71 -13.23
C VAL A 87 4.50 -12.19 -14.17
N THR A 88 4.90 -11.87 -15.40
CA THR A 88 4.03 -11.24 -16.42
C THR A 88 3.33 -12.23 -17.34
N ASP A 89 3.57 -13.53 -17.17
CA ASP A 89 2.95 -14.57 -18.00
C ASP A 89 1.47 -14.81 -17.61
N ILE A 90 1.10 -14.45 -16.37
CA ILE A 90 -0.24 -14.69 -15.82
C ILE A 90 -1.00 -13.38 -15.65
N PHE A 91 -0.30 -12.32 -15.18
CA PHE A 91 -0.93 -11.04 -14.85
C PHE A 91 -0.30 -9.89 -15.61
N ASP A 92 -1.13 -8.96 -16.08
CA ASP A 92 -0.72 -7.63 -16.53
C ASP A 92 -0.70 -6.71 -15.31
N VAL A 93 0.50 -6.46 -14.78
CA VAL A 93 0.70 -5.79 -13.50
C VAL A 93 1.30 -4.40 -13.72
N TRP A 94 0.68 -3.42 -13.08
CA TRP A 94 1.26 -2.09 -12.91
C TRP A 94 1.82 -1.91 -11.51
N ILE A 95 2.99 -1.30 -11.45
CA ILE A 95 3.66 -0.93 -10.20
C ILE A 95 3.50 0.57 -10.01
N VAL A 96 2.92 0.95 -8.89
CA VAL A 96 2.85 2.36 -8.45
C VAL A 96 3.93 2.58 -7.41
N SER A 97 4.99 3.28 -7.80
CA SER A 97 6.12 3.58 -6.92
C SER A 97 5.95 4.96 -6.29
N VAL A 98 5.93 5.02 -4.96
CA VAL A 98 5.70 6.22 -4.17
C VAL A 98 6.96 6.54 -3.38
N LEU A 99 7.61 7.68 -3.67
CA LEU A 99 8.64 8.22 -2.78
C LEU A 99 7.98 9.05 -1.69
N LEU A 100 8.35 8.77 -0.46
CA LEU A 100 7.86 9.43 0.73
C LEU A 100 8.99 10.25 1.38
N ARG A 101 8.65 11.40 1.93
CA ARG A 101 9.55 12.21 2.75
C ARG A 101 8.88 12.52 4.07
N LYS A 102 9.52 12.13 5.17
CA LYS A 102 8.99 12.44 6.51
C LYS A 102 8.87 13.95 6.69
N ASP A 103 7.77 14.36 7.31
CA ASP A 103 7.47 15.77 7.58
C ASP A 103 6.52 15.85 8.78
N ASP A 104 6.94 16.44 9.86
CA ASP A 104 6.14 16.56 11.10
C ASP A 104 4.88 17.40 10.90
N GLN A 105 4.85 18.26 9.86
CA GLN A 105 3.67 19.02 9.45
C GLN A 105 2.94 18.38 8.26
N GLY A 106 3.40 17.21 7.83
CA GLY A 106 2.84 16.48 6.70
C GLY A 106 1.49 15.84 7.00
N LEU A 107 0.87 15.28 5.97
CA LEU A 107 -0.37 14.52 6.09
C LEU A 107 -0.12 13.25 6.91
N SER A 108 -0.86 13.06 8.00
CA SER A 108 -0.74 11.86 8.82
C SER A 108 -1.51 10.68 8.21
N LEU A 109 -1.12 9.47 8.58
CA LEU A 109 -1.89 8.27 8.21
C LEU A 109 -3.31 8.34 8.80
N TYR A 110 -3.47 8.87 10.02
CA TYR A 110 -4.78 9.06 10.63
C TYR A 110 -5.68 9.98 9.80
N ASP A 111 -5.15 11.14 9.38
CA ASP A 111 -5.92 12.11 8.61
C ASP A 111 -6.20 11.59 7.20
N LEU A 112 -5.23 10.96 6.55
CA LEU A 112 -5.38 10.32 5.24
C LEU A 112 -6.46 9.22 5.26
N ALA A 113 -6.44 8.35 6.27
CA ALA A 113 -7.45 7.31 6.43
C ALA A 113 -8.85 7.90 6.57
N ASN A 114 -9.01 9.01 7.32
CA ASN A 114 -10.30 9.70 7.42
C ASN A 114 -10.73 10.37 6.12
N LEU A 115 -9.79 10.96 5.34
CA LEU A 115 -10.10 11.51 4.01
C LEU A 115 -10.62 10.40 3.08
N VAL A 116 -9.87 9.31 2.95
CA VAL A 116 -10.27 8.14 2.13
C VAL A 116 -11.60 7.57 2.59
N LYS A 117 -11.81 7.43 3.91
CA LYS A 117 -13.07 6.94 4.48
C LYS A 117 -14.27 7.80 4.07
N ASN A 118 -14.12 9.11 4.06
CA ASN A 118 -15.19 10.03 3.67
C ASN A 118 -15.51 9.92 2.18
N GLU A 119 -14.49 9.83 1.32
CA GLU A 119 -14.66 9.67 -0.13
C GLU A 119 -15.33 8.34 -0.49
N CYS A 120 -14.99 7.25 0.21
CA CYS A 120 -15.53 5.92 -0.06
C CYS A 120 -16.73 5.53 0.84
N SER A 121 -17.40 6.48 1.48
CA SER A 121 -18.50 6.24 2.42
C SER A 121 -19.65 5.38 1.84
N HIS A 122 -19.82 5.37 0.52
CA HIS A 122 -20.78 4.52 -0.21
C HIS A 122 -20.31 3.07 -0.37
N ASN A 123 -19.02 2.76 -0.15
CA ASN A 123 -18.44 1.43 -0.24
C ASN A 123 -18.24 0.83 1.16
N ILE A 124 -19.24 0.07 1.62
CA ILE A 124 -19.27 -0.50 2.99
C ILE A 124 -18.03 -1.35 3.30
N LYS A 125 -17.48 -2.09 2.33
CA LYS A 125 -16.32 -2.95 2.56
C LYS A 125 -15.05 -2.13 2.84
N VAL A 126 -14.80 -1.13 2.02
CA VAL A 126 -13.64 -0.23 2.17
C VAL A 126 -13.79 0.59 3.44
N PHE A 127 -14.98 1.13 3.68
CA PHE A 127 -15.29 1.87 4.91
C PHE A 127 -15.00 1.02 6.15
N ALA A 128 -15.53 -0.21 6.22
CA ALA A 128 -15.31 -1.12 7.35
C ALA A 128 -13.83 -1.49 7.52
N HIS A 129 -13.08 -1.65 6.43
CA HIS A 129 -11.66 -1.95 6.50
C HIS A 129 -10.86 -0.77 7.08
N ILE A 130 -11.16 0.46 6.66
CA ILE A 130 -10.52 1.67 7.21
C ILE A 130 -10.92 1.86 8.68
N GLU A 131 -12.17 1.60 9.05
CA GLU A 131 -12.59 1.63 10.46
C GLU A 131 -11.81 0.61 11.29
N ASN A 132 -11.64 -0.61 10.81
CA ASN A 132 -10.83 -1.62 11.49
C ASN A 132 -9.36 -1.17 11.63
N LEU A 133 -8.79 -0.56 10.60
CA LEU A 133 -7.46 0.05 10.66
C LEU A 133 -7.40 1.07 11.81
N LEU A 134 -8.35 2.03 11.86
CA LEU A 134 -8.38 3.08 12.86
C LEU A 134 -8.62 2.54 14.29
N LEU A 135 -9.30 1.39 14.45
CA LEU A 135 -9.54 0.75 15.73
C LEU A 135 -8.35 -0.10 16.21
N ASN A 136 -7.63 -0.73 15.30
CA ASN A 136 -6.54 -1.64 15.65
C ASN A 136 -5.25 -0.92 16.07
N TYR A 137 -5.10 0.37 15.72
CA TYR A 137 -3.94 1.17 16.03
C TYR A 137 -4.29 2.32 17.00
N SER A 138 -3.33 2.76 17.78
CA SER A 138 -3.55 3.98 18.56
C SER A 138 -3.60 5.19 17.61
N LYS A 139 -4.44 6.17 17.95
CA LYS A 139 -4.48 7.41 17.17
C LYS A 139 -3.11 8.09 17.11
N GLU A 140 -2.35 8.02 18.20
CA GLU A 140 -1.00 8.57 18.29
C GLU A 140 -0.04 7.91 17.30
N ASP A 141 -0.04 6.57 17.22
CA ASP A 141 0.81 5.83 16.26
C ASP A 141 0.49 6.24 14.82
N LEU A 142 -0.81 6.33 14.49
CA LEU A 142 -1.25 6.73 13.15
C LEU A 142 -0.94 8.20 12.86
N GLN A 143 -1.01 9.08 13.86
CA GLN A 143 -0.64 10.49 13.72
C GLN A 143 0.85 10.72 13.58
N ASN A 144 1.68 9.83 14.12
CA ASN A 144 3.14 9.92 14.02
C ASN A 144 3.68 9.46 12.65
N ILE A 145 2.89 8.74 11.86
CA ILE A 145 3.22 8.40 10.47
C ILE A 145 2.79 9.56 9.57
N ARG A 146 3.72 10.47 9.28
CA ARG A 146 3.47 11.70 8.52
C ARG A 146 4.43 11.84 7.35
N PHE A 147 3.90 12.28 6.21
CA PHE A 147 4.72 12.53 5.03
C PHE A 147 4.31 13.83 4.34
N ASN A 148 5.28 14.46 3.68
CA ASN A 148 5.09 15.68 2.91
C ASN A 148 4.24 15.40 1.67
N LYS A 149 3.01 15.94 1.65
CA LYS A 149 2.05 15.73 0.56
C LYS A 149 2.59 16.22 -0.79
N THR A 150 3.10 17.46 -0.83
CA THR A 150 3.61 18.06 -2.08
C THR A 150 4.79 17.28 -2.66
N TYR A 151 5.67 16.75 -1.80
CA TYR A 151 6.75 15.89 -2.25
C TYR A 151 6.21 14.57 -2.81
N THR A 152 5.28 13.94 -2.10
CA THR A 152 4.68 12.67 -2.53
C THR A 152 3.95 12.81 -3.86
N ASP A 153 3.13 13.87 -4.05
CA ASP A 153 2.42 14.14 -5.32
C ASP A 153 3.38 14.21 -6.53
N LYS A 154 4.54 14.83 -6.34
CA LYS A 154 5.55 14.98 -7.39
C LYS A 154 6.38 13.73 -7.64
N ASN A 155 6.30 12.75 -6.74
CA ASN A 155 7.16 11.59 -6.72
C ASN A 155 6.38 10.26 -6.75
N ILE A 156 5.18 10.26 -7.30
CA ILE A 156 4.50 9.05 -7.74
C ILE A 156 4.96 8.74 -9.17
N ALA A 157 5.38 7.50 -9.41
CA ALA A 157 5.79 7.03 -10.73
C ALA A 157 5.14 5.68 -11.05
N LEU A 158 4.81 5.47 -12.31
CA LEU A 158 4.05 4.34 -12.80
C LEU A 158 4.93 3.48 -13.70
N TYR A 159 4.94 2.18 -13.47
CA TYR A 159 5.72 1.24 -14.27
C TYR A 159 4.88 0.03 -14.63
N LYS A 160 5.18 -0.60 -15.76
CA LYS A 160 4.68 -1.96 -16.01
C LYS A 160 5.66 -2.97 -15.41
N ALA A 161 5.16 -4.04 -14.81
CA ALA A 161 6.00 -5.09 -14.23
C ALA A 161 6.97 -5.69 -15.26
N ILE A 162 6.60 -5.68 -16.56
CA ILE A 162 7.46 -6.15 -17.63
C ILE A 162 8.73 -5.31 -17.81
N ASP A 163 8.69 -4.03 -17.46
CA ASP A 163 9.82 -3.09 -17.56
C ASP A 163 10.71 -3.12 -16.31
N VAL A 164 10.20 -3.68 -15.19
CA VAL A 164 10.95 -3.75 -13.92
C VAL A 164 12.04 -4.83 -14.00
N PRO A 165 13.27 -4.54 -13.52
CA PRO A 165 14.33 -5.54 -13.41
C PRO A 165 13.87 -6.72 -12.56
N ARG A 166 13.91 -7.93 -13.13
CA ARG A 166 13.40 -9.14 -12.49
C ARG A 166 14.05 -10.41 -13.03
N PHE A 167 13.92 -11.50 -12.31
CA PHE A 167 14.21 -12.82 -12.85
C PHE A 167 13.20 -13.19 -13.95
N LYS A 168 13.68 -13.57 -15.12
CA LYS A 168 12.84 -13.97 -16.27
C LYS A 168 12.49 -15.44 -16.25
N SER A 169 13.21 -16.26 -15.48
CA SER A 169 12.99 -17.69 -15.35
C SER A 169 11.92 -17.99 -14.28
N LYS A 170 11.21 -19.09 -14.48
CA LYS A 170 10.35 -19.63 -13.41
C LYS A 170 11.21 -20.00 -12.20
N GLN A 171 10.61 -19.92 -11.01
CA GLN A 171 11.24 -20.46 -9.82
C GLN A 171 11.52 -21.96 -10.02
N PRO A 172 12.71 -22.45 -9.61
CA PRO A 172 12.99 -23.89 -9.60
C PRO A 172 11.98 -24.65 -8.72
N ASP A 173 11.75 -25.90 -9.03
CA ASP A 173 10.92 -26.78 -8.20
C ASP A 173 11.47 -26.83 -6.76
N GLY A 174 10.58 -26.73 -5.77
CA GLY A 174 10.92 -26.68 -4.35
C GLY A 174 11.38 -25.33 -3.82
N VAL A 175 11.47 -24.28 -4.66
CA VAL A 175 11.75 -22.91 -4.25
C VAL A 175 10.44 -22.13 -4.11
N SER A 176 10.24 -21.48 -2.95
CA SER A 176 9.05 -20.66 -2.68
C SER A 176 9.43 -19.36 -1.95
N ASN A 177 8.53 -18.39 -1.94
CA ASN A 177 8.70 -17.12 -1.22
C ASN A 177 9.98 -16.35 -1.60
N THR A 178 10.37 -16.40 -2.88
CA THR A 178 11.53 -15.65 -3.37
C THR A 178 11.23 -14.15 -3.37
N GLU A 179 12.06 -13.40 -2.69
CA GLU A 179 12.02 -11.94 -2.66
C GLU A 179 13.37 -11.37 -3.11
N TYR A 180 13.33 -10.22 -3.77
CA TYR A 180 14.53 -9.50 -4.19
C TYR A 180 14.24 -8.01 -4.33
N ASP A 181 15.29 -7.21 -4.25
CA ASP A 181 15.20 -5.78 -4.48
C ASP A 181 15.40 -5.50 -5.97
N SER A 182 14.56 -4.62 -6.53
CA SER A 182 14.66 -4.12 -7.90
C SER A 182 14.85 -2.62 -7.89
N ASP A 183 15.82 -2.15 -8.67
CA ASP A 183 16.14 -0.72 -8.82
C ASP A 183 15.40 -0.14 -10.04
N LEU A 184 14.51 0.82 -9.80
CA LEU A 184 13.70 1.49 -10.80
C LEU A 184 14.23 2.89 -11.16
N ASN A 185 15.37 3.32 -10.60
CA ASN A 185 15.87 4.69 -10.82
C ASN A 185 16.20 5.01 -12.28
N ASN A 186 16.59 3.99 -13.05
CA ASN A 186 16.97 4.13 -14.46
C ASN A 186 15.91 3.57 -15.42
N ILE A 187 14.68 3.35 -14.93
CA ILE A 187 13.56 2.88 -15.75
C ILE A 187 12.66 4.06 -16.07
N ASP A 188 12.31 4.23 -17.33
CA ASP A 188 11.37 5.25 -17.76
C ASP A 188 9.96 4.95 -17.18
N SER A 189 9.41 5.93 -16.48
CA SER A 189 8.05 5.83 -15.95
C SER A 189 7.03 6.00 -17.08
N ARG A 190 5.91 5.31 -16.94
CA ARG A 190 4.74 5.45 -17.79
C ARG A 190 3.93 6.68 -17.41
N THR A 191 3.11 7.16 -18.33
CA THR A 191 2.25 8.30 -18.11
C THR A 191 0.96 7.90 -17.38
N ILE A 192 0.36 8.87 -16.68
CA ILE A 192 -0.96 8.68 -16.05
C ILE A 192 -2.03 8.36 -17.12
N LYS A 193 -1.90 8.90 -18.32
CA LYS A 193 -2.81 8.63 -19.42
C LYS A 193 -2.80 7.16 -19.83
N GLU A 194 -1.61 6.56 -20.00
CA GLU A 194 -1.48 5.12 -20.29
C GLU A 194 -2.09 4.26 -19.18
N PHE A 195 -1.92 4.67 -17.92
CA PHE A 195 -2.50 3.97 -16.78
C PHE A 195 -4.03 4.04 -16.78
N ILE A 196 -4.61 5.22 -17.05
CA ILE A 196 -6.07 5.41 -17.17
C ILE A 196 -6.64 4.56 -18.32
N GLU A 197 -6.01 4.59 -19.47
CA GLU A 197 -6.42 3.80 -20.64
C GLU A 197 -6.39 2.30 -20.32
N TRP A 198 -5.35 1.85 -19.62
CA TRP A 198 -5.23 0.45 -19.23
C TRP A 198 -6.30 0.02 -18.20
N ILE A 199 -6.66 0.87 -17.24
CA ILE A 199 -7.72 0.54 -16.26
C ILE A 199 -9.09 0.40 -16.96
N LYS A 200 -9.36 1.26 -17.94
CA LYS A 200 -10.69 1.34 -18.61
C LYS A 200 -10.91 0.27 -19.67
N ASN A 201 -9.87 -0.30 -20.24
CA ASN A 201 -9.93 -1.34 -21.26
C ASN A 201 -9.93 -2.75 -20.64
#